data_b7d0db485c17c4ed8166a9742617a6b6
#
_entry.id   b7d0db485c17c4ed8166a9742617a6b6
#
_cell.length_a   1.000
_cell.length_b   1.000
_cell.length_c   1.000
_cell.angle_alpha   90.00
_cell.angle_beta   90.00
_cell.angle_gamma   90.00
#
_symmetry.space_group_name_H-M   'P 1'
#
loop_
_entity.id
_entity.type
_entity.pdbx_description
1 polymer ?
#
loop_
_entity_poly.entity_id
_entity_poly.type
_entity_poly.pdbx_seq_one_letter_code
_entity_poly.pdbx_strand_id
1 'polypeptide(L)'
;KREFKRVFAIKGASTPGKPIVSRPTTSNKLNVKLFTVGTDTAKELIFSRLQLNDFGAGYMHFNKSYDEKYFQMLTSEKRVMSMKKGRPQMIWKPIRARNEALDYTVYNLAALAILNPNYQKIQEKFVVEKKEIPKENNFKRTGGWVNKWKK
;
A
#
# COMPACT_ATOMS: atom_id res chain seq x y z
N LYS A 1 -15.14 5.11 20.16
CA LYS A 1 -13.84 4.42 20.47
C LYS A 1 -13.32 3.50 19.34
N ARG A 2 -14.17 2.92 18.48
CA ARG A 2 -13.73 2.05 17.35
C ARG A 2 -13.17 2.83 16.15
N GLU A 3 -13.63 4.05 15.92
CA GLU A 3 -13.21 4.91 14.80
C GLU A 3 -11.75 5.32 14.89
N PHE A 4 -11.23 5.59 16.10
CA PHE A 4 -9.83 5.97 16.33
C PHE A 4 -8.78 4.89 15.97
N LYS A 5 -9.21 3.65 15.69
CA LYS A 5 -8.33 2.56 15.25
C LYS A 5 -8.31 2.36 13.72
N ARG A 6 -9.22 3.01 13.00
CA ARG A 6 -9.42 2.80 11.55
C ARG A 6 -9.28 4.07 10.72
N VAL A 7 -9.45 5.24 11.34
CA VAL A 7 -9.39 6.53 10.66
C VAL A 7 -8.28 7.36 11.29
N PHE A 8 -7.36 7.83 10.46
CA PHE A 8 -6.22 8.63 10.88
C PHE A 8 -6.23 9.97 10.15
N ALA A 9 -6.11 11.06 10.90
CA ALA A 9 -5.90 12.38 10.32
C ALA A 9 -4.44 12.50 9.85
N ILE A 10 -4.24 12.84 8.58
CA ILE A 10 -2.92 12.98 7.97
C ILE A 10 -2.76 14.36 7.34
N LYS A 11 -1.51 14.86 7.28
CA LYS A 11 -1.14 16.11 6.61
C LYS A 11 0.21 15.94 5.94
N GLY A 12 0.34 16.35 4.68
CA GLY A 12 1.61 16.38 3.97
C GLY A 12 2.61 17.34 4.64
N ALA A 13 3.88 16.95 4.68
CA ALA A 13 4.95 17.80 5.17
C ALA A 13 5.25 18.93 4.16
N SER A 14 5.50 20.12 4.66
CA SER A 14 5.91 21.27 3.84
C SER A 14 7.41 21.35 3.58
N THR A 15 8.19 20.50 4.26
CA THR A 15 9.66 20.45 4.16
C THR A 15 10.12 19.09 3.68
N PRO A 16 11.09 19.03 2.73
CA PRO A 16 11.64 17.76 2.25
C PRO A 16 12.42 17.01 3.35
N GLY A 17 12.70 15.71 3.10
CA GLY A 17 13.50 14.87 4.00
C GLY A 17 12.81 14.45 5.30
N LYS A 18 11.51 14.67 5.43
CA LYS A 18 10.74 14.13 6.58
C LYS A 18 10.53 12.62 6.41
N PRO A 19 10.49 11.84 7.51
CA PRO A 19 10.15 10.42 7.44
C PRO A 19 8.76 10.22 6.83
N ILE A 20 8.49 9.04 6.27
CA ILE A 20 7.18 8.72 5.66
C ILE A 20 6.03 9.07 6.59
N VAL A 21 6.17 8.77 7.89
CA VAL A 21 5.24 9.23 8.93
C VAL A 21 6.02 9.72 10.13
N SER A 22 5.73 10.92 10.57
CA SER A 22 6.26 11.48 11.83
C SER A 22 5.36 11.10 13.01
N ARG A 23 5.88 11.22 14.24
CA ARG A 23 5.06 11.07 15.45
C ARG A 23 3.86 12.02 15.40
N PRO A 24 2.66 11.55 15.75
CA PRO A 24 1.47 12.40 15.71
C PRO A 24 1.54 13.54 16.72
N THR A 25 0.98 14.67 16.32
CA THR A 25 0.77 15.83 17.21
C THR A 25 -0.71 15.94 17.56
N THR A 26 -1.01 16.48 18.74
CA THR A 26 -2.38 16.71 19.24
C THR A 26 -2.69 18.19 19.50
N SER A 27 -1.82 19.11 19.04
CA SER A 27 -1.92 20.55 19.26
C SER A 27 -3.03 21.27 18.46
N ASN A 28 -4.01 20.53 17.94
CA ASN A 28 -5.16 21.09 17.22
C ASN A 28 -6.37 21.28 18.15
N LYS A 29 -7.30 22.18 17.76
CA LYS A 29 -8.50 22.52 18.55
C LYS A 29 -9.35 21.32 18.97
N LEU A 30 -9.36 20.26 18.18
CA LEU A 30 -10.15 19.04 18.42
C LEU A 30 -9.35 17.96 19.18
N ASN A 31 -8.10 18.23 19.54
CA ASN A 31 -7.21 17.28 20.22
C ASN A 31 -7.08 15.92 19.48
N VAL A 32 -7.20 15.93 18.16
CA VAL A 32 -7.09 14.75 17.29
C VAL A 32 -5.62 14.49 16.99
N LYS A 33 -5.22 13.20 17.00
CA LYS A 33 -3.88 12.78 16.57
C LYS A 33 -3.70 13.05 15.08
N LEU A 34 -2.85 14.03 14.73
CA LEU A 34 -2.51 14.41 13.37
C LEU A 34 -1.13 13.85 13.01
N PHE A 35 -1.05 13.01 12.00
CA PHE A 35 0.20 12.46 11.49
C PHE A 35 0.72 13.31 10.32
N THR A 36 2.00 13.68 10.37
CA THR A 36 2.65 14.36 9.26
C THR A 36 3.29 13.32 8.34
N VAL A 37 2.95 13.39 7.05
CA VAL A 37 3.44 12.47 6.00
C VAL A 37 4.54 13.15 5.20
N GLY A 38 5.72 12.55 5.14
CA GLY A 38 6.84 12.96 4.30
C GLY A 38 6.59 12.56 2.84
N THR A 39 5.81 13.36 2.13
CA THR A 39 5.38 13.07 0.75
C THR A 39 6.56 12.91 -0.21
N ASP A 40 7.62 13.72 -0.08
CA ASP A 40 8.81 13.63 -0.93
C ASP A 40 9.54 12.30 -0.72
N THR A 41 9.76 11.91 0.53
CA THR A 41 10.40 10.63 0.89
C THR A 41 9.57 9.43 0.44
N ALA A 42 8.24 9.52 0.56
CA ALA A 42 7.34 8.48 0.07
C ALA A 42 7.40 8.36 -1.46
N LYS A 43 7.40 9.47 -2.19
CA LYS A 43 7.57 9.49 -3.66
C LYS A 43 8.92 8.91 -4.08
N GLU A 44 10.02 9.28 -3.41
CA GLU A 44 11.34 8.71 -3.67
C GLU A 44 11.33 7.18 -3.52
N LEU A 45 10.70 6.65 -2.47
CA LEU A 45 10.57 5.22 -2.26
C LEU A 45 9.71 4.55 -3.33
N ILE A 46 8.58 5.16 -3.73
CA ILE A 46 7.72 4.63 -4.80
C ILE A 46 8.52 4.54 -6.11
N PHE A 47 9.16 5.64 -6.52
CA PHE A 47 9.89 5.67 -7.79
C PHE A 47 11.10 4.75 -7.79
N SER A 48 11.81 4.58 -6.68
CA SER A 48 12.89 3.59 -6.58
C SER A 48 12.36 2.16 -6.72
N ARG A 49 11.20 1.84 -6.13
CA ARG A 49 10.58 0.52 -6.25
C ARG A 49 10.03 0.23 -7.65
N LEU A 50 9.53 1.25 -8.37
CA LEU A 50 9.08 1.11 -9.74
C LEU A 50 10.21 0.74 -10.72
N GLN A 51 11.47 0.94 -10.33
CA GLN A 51 12.64 0.58 -11.13
C GLN A 51 13.09 -0.87 -10.93
N LEU A 52 12.51 -1.59 -9.95
CA LEU A 52 12.87 -3.00 -9.70
C LEU A 52 12.21 -3.89 -10.75
N ASN A 53 13.03 -4.67 -11.45
CA ASN A 53 12.57 -5.61 -12.48
C ASN A 53 12.38 -7.03 -11.94
N ASP A 54 13.12 -7.38 -10.88
CA ASP A 54 13.09 -8.71 -10.30
C ASP A 54 12.14 -8.81 -9.11
N PHE A 55 11.47 -9.96 -8.99
CA PHE A 55 10.64 -10.27 -7.84
C PHE A 55 11.49 -10.33 -6.57
N GLY A 56 11.05 -9.63 -5.53
CA GLY A 56 11.76 -9.60 -4.26
C GLY A 56 11.30 -8.50 -3.34
N ALA A 57 12.10 -8.19 -2.34
CA ALA A 57 11.81 -7.15 -1.37
C ALA A 57 11.69 -5.78 -2.05
N GLY A 58 10.54 -5.15 -1.88
CA GLY A 58 10.26 -3.84 -2.46
C GLY A 58 9.64 -3.85 -3.86
N TYR A 59 9.55 -5.01 -4.53
CA TYR A 59 8.88 -5.11 -5.82
C TYR A 59 7.40 -4.71 -5.70
N MET A 60 6.92 -3.91 -6.64
CA MET A 60 5.54 -3.41 -6.63
C MET A 60 4.65 -4.30 -7.50
N HIS A 61 3.61 -4.87 -6.87
CA HIS A 61 2.59 -5.66 -7.56
C HIS A 61 1.38 -4.78 -7.87
N PHE A 62 0.89 -4.88 -9.09
CA PHE A 62 -0.28 -4.13 -9.55
C PHE A 62 -1.41 -5.08 -9.94
N ASN A 63 -2.65 -4.63 -9.78
CA ASN A 63 -3.79 -5.38 -10.24
C ASN A 63 -3.82 -5.38 -11.78
N LYS A 64 -4.19 -6.52 -12.38
CA LYS A 64 -4.31 -6.67 -13.84
C LYS A 64 -5.38 -5.77 -14.47
N SER A 65 -6.32 -5.25 -13.67
CA SER A 65 -7.35 -4.32 -14.12
C SER A 65 -6.88 -2.87 -14.26
N TYR A 66 -5.65 -2.55 -13.79
CA TYR A 66 -5.12 -1.20 -13.93
C TYR A 66 -4.71 -0.94 -15.38
N ASP A 67 -5.22 0.17 -15.90
CA ASP A 67 -5.00 0.62 -17.27
C ASP A 67 -3.81 1.59 -17.38
N GLU A 68 -3.52 1.99 -18.60
CA GLU A 68 -2.47 2.97 -18.87
C GLU A 68 -2.71 4.30 -18.15
N LYS A 69 -3.96 4.73 -18.01
CA LYS A 69 -4.31 5.98 -17.30
C LYS A 69 -3.89 5.94 -15.83
N TYR A 70 -4.08 4.78 -15.18
CA TYR A 70 -3.60 4.59 -13.81
C TYR A 70 -2.08 4.80 -13.73
N PHE A 71 -1.30 4.20 -14.62
CA PHE A 71 0.16 4.33 -14.61
C PHE A 71 0.62 5.73 -15.01
N GLN A 72 -0.10 6.42 -15.89
CA GLN A 72 0.14 7.82 -16.19
C GLN A 72 -0.06 8.72 -14.95
N MET A 73 -1.07 8.46 -14.13
CA MET A 73 -1.28 9.18 -12.86
C MET A 73 -0.24 8.80 -11.81
N LEU A 74 0.17 7.53 -11.73
CA LEU A 74 1.20 7.06 -10.81
C LEU A 74 2.57 7.70 -11.10
N THR A 75 2.88 7.95 -12.38
CA THR A 75 4.13 8.57 -12.84
C THR A 75 3.94 10.03 -13.28
N SER A 76 2.98 10.72 -12.66
CA SER A 76 2.60 12.09 -13.05
C SER A 76 3.56 13.18 -12.61
N GLU A 77 4.53 12.85 -11.78
CA GLU A 77 5.53 13.80 -11.29
C GLU A 77 6.95 13.32 -11.59
N LYS A 78 7.89 14.26 -11.70
CA LYS A 78 9.32 13.97 -11.81
C LYS A 78 10.14 14.78 -10.83
N ARG A 79 11.25 14.23 -10.40
CA ARG A 79 12.23 14.91 -9.57
C ARG A 79 13.15 15.76 -10.43
N VAL A 80 13.24 17.04 -10.13
CA VAL A 80 14.07 18.01 -10.88
C VAL A 80 14.89 18.86 -9.92
N MET A 81 16.06 19.30 -10.38
CA MET A 81 16.86 20.26 -9.65
C MET A 81 16.23 21.66 -9.82
N SER A 82 16.10 22.37 -8.72
CA SER A 82 15.60 23.76 -8.68
C SER A 82 16.48 24.59 -7.75
N MET A 83 16.68 25.85 -8.07
CA MET A 83 17.40 26.79 -7.20
C MET A 83 16.44 27.43 -6.22
N LYS A 84 16.66 27.23 -4.92
CA LYS A 84 15.87 27.86 -3.86
C LYS A 84 16.81 28.66 -2.95
N LYS A 85 16.60 29.96 -2.88
CA LYS A 85 17.46 30.91 -2.11
C LYS A 85 18.95 30.73 -2.43
N GLY A 86 19.31 30.62 -3.73
CA GLY A 86 20.70 30.45 -4.17
C GLY A 86 21.30 29.04 -3.94
N ARG A 87 20.54 28.08 -3.46
CA ARG A 87 21.01 26.69 -3.22
C ARG A 87 20.28 25.71 -4.11
N PRO A 88 20.97 24.74 -4.74
CA PRO A 88 20.33 23.70 -5.51
C PRO A 88 19.53 22.76 -4.58
N GLN A 89 18.29 22.50 -4.92
CA GLN A 89 17.41 21.60 -4.21
C GLN A 89 16.65 20.71 -5.18
N MET A 90 16.56 19.42 -4.90
CA MET A 90 15.70 18.50 -5.65
C MET A 90 14.26 18.69 -5.21
N ILE A 91 13.36 18.89 -6.16
CA ILE A 91 11.92 19.07 -5.92
C ILE A 91 11.12 18.19 -6.86
N TRP A 92 9.93 17.77 -6.44
CA TRP A 92 8.96 17.11 -7.29
C TRP A 92 8.17 18.15 -8.10
N LYS A 93 8.10 17.96 -9.42
CA LYS A 93 7.29 18.79 -10.32
C LYS A 93 6.27 17.93 -11.06
N PRO A 94 5.00 18.35 -11.12
CA PRO A 94 3.99 17.68 -11.93
C PRO A 94 4.36 17.80 -13.42
N ILE A 95 4.21 16.70 -14.15
CA ILE A 95 4.33 16.62 -15.60
C ILE A 95 3.02 16.25 -16.27
N ARG A 96 2.01 15.90 -15.47
CA ARG A 96 0.63 15.64 -15.88
C ARG A 96 -0.34 16.30 -14.92
N ALA A 97 -1.55 16.60 -15.41
CA ALA A 97 -2.58 17.28 -14.62
C ALA A 97 -3.17 16.40 -13.50
N ARG A 98 -3.22 15.08 -13.73
CA ARG A 98 -3.81 14.13 -12.79
C ARG A 98 -2.73 13.30 -12.12
N ASN A 99 -2.80 13.18 -10.79
CA ASN A 99 -1.82 12.48 -9.94
C ASN A 99 -2.45 11.59 -8.86
N GLU A 100 -3.77 11.34 -8.93
CA GLU A 100 -4.50 10.67 -7.85
C GLU A 100 -3.91 9.30 -7.49
N ALA A 101 -3.44 8.53 -8.49
CA ALA A 101 -2.82 7.22 -8.23
C ALA A 101 -1.51 7.35 -7.43
N LEU A 102 -0.72 8.39 -7.69
CA LEU A 102 0.49 8.66 -6.93
C LEU A 102 0.15 9.05 -5.48
N ASP A 103 -0.82 9.94 -5.29
CA ASP A 103 -1.25 10.38 -3.96
C ASP A 103 -1.82 9.22 -3.13
N TYR A 104 -2.67 8.37 -3.73
CA TYR A 104 -3.17 7.18 -3.05
C TYR A 104 -2.05 6.21 -2.66
N THR A 105 -1.03 6.06 -3.49
CA THR A 105 0.12 5.20 -3.18
C THR A 105 0.93 5.79 -2.02
N VAL A 106 1.13 7.10 -1.97
CA VAL A 106 1.75 7.80 -0.83
C VAL A 106 0.94 7.59 0.46
N TYR A 107 -0.40 7.71 0.39
CA TYR A 107 -1.26 7.50 1.57
C TYR A 107 -1.28 6.04 2.02
N ASN A 108 -1.22 5.09 1.10
CA ASN A 108 -1.10 3.67 1.43
C ASN A 108 0.22 3.36 2.15
N LEU A 109 1.33 3.94 1.73
CA LEU A 109 2.61 3.82 2.45
C LEU A 109 2.54 4.45 3.85
N ALA A 110 1.88 5.61 3.98
CA ALA A 110 1.67 6.24 5.28
C ALA A 110 0.79 5.37 6.19
N ALA A 111 -0.30 4.82 5.68
CA ALA A 111 -1.17 3.91 6.42
C ALA A 111 -0.41 2.67 6.89
N LEU A 112 0.41 2.07 6.02
CA LEU A 112 1.25 0.92 6.36
C LEU A 112 2.25 1.26 7.48
N ALA A 113 2.89 2.43 7.40
CA ALA A 113 3.82 2.90 8.42
C ALA A 113 3.12 3.17 9.78
N ILE A 114 1.89 3.71 9.76
CA ILE A 114 1.09 3.93 10.98
C ILE A 114 0.67 2.59 11.61
N LEU A 115 0.22 1.64 10.79
CA LEU A 115 -0.23 0.32 11.24
C LEU A 115 0.92 -0.54 11.77
N ASN A 116 2.11 -0.36 11.21
CA ASN A 116 3.33 -1.11 11.55
C ASN A 116 3.06 -2.62 11.78
N PRO A 117 2.56 -3.36 10.77
CA PRO A 117 2.14 -4.74 10.94
C PRO A 117 3.33 -5.67 11.19
N ASN A 118 3.14 -6.65 12.06
CA ASN A 118 4.11 -7.73 12.23
C ASN A 118 3.89 -8.79 11.15
N TYR A 119 4.70 -8.74 10.08
CA TYR A 119 4.57 -9.65 8.93
C TYR A 119 4.82 -11.11 9.29
N GLN A 120 5.70 -11.41 10.24
CA GLN A 120 5.96 -12.79 10.68
C GLN A 120 4.70 -13.40 11.29
N LYS A 121 4.04 -12.69 12.21
CA LYS A 121 2.76 -13.15 12.80
C LYS A 121 1.65 -13.30 11.77
N ILE A 122 1.63 -12.46 10.74
CA ILE A 122 0.66 -12.56 9.65
C ILE A 122 0.95 -13.82 8.84
N GLN A 123 2.20 -14.07 8.48
CA GLN A 123 2.62 -15.25 7.73
C GLN A 123 2.31 -16.55 8.48
N GLU A 124 2.59 -16.61 9.78
CA GLU A 124 2.27 -17.76 10.64
C GLU A 124 0.78 -18.10 10.61
N LYS A 125 -0.10 -17.08 10.70
CA LYS A 125 -1.55 -17.29 10.61
C LYS A 125 -1.98 -17.90 9.28
N PHE A 126 -1.46 -17.40 8.16
CA PHE A 126 -1.77 -17.94 6.83
C PHE A 126 -1.27 -19.38 6.64
N VAL A 127 -0.16 -19.77 7.27
CA VAL A 127 0.35 -21.14 7.23
C VAL A 127 -0.55 -22.07 8.03
N VAL A 128 -1.04 -21.66 9.20
CA VAL A 128 -1.96 -22.42 10.03
C VAL A 128 -3.29 -22.63 9.31
N GLU A 129 -3.90 -21.59 8.78
CA GLU A 129 -5.17 -21.67 8.02
C GLU A 129 -5.09 -22.63 6.82
N LYS A 130 -3.95 -22.66 6.10
CA LYS A 130 -3.74 -23.63 5.01
C LYS A 130 -3.66 -25.09 5.47
N LYS A 131 -3.23 -25.35 6.71
CA LYS A 131 -3.18 -26.71 7.27
C LYS A 131 -4.54 -27.21 7.73
N GLU A 132 -5.46 -26.32 8.04
CA GLU A 132 -6.80 -26.63 8.54
C GLU A 132 -7.86 -26.82 7.44
N ILE A 133 -7.52 -26.63 6.15
CA ILE A 133 -8.44 -26.99 5.07
C ILE A 133 -8.63 -28.49 5.12
N PRO A 134 -9.83 -28.99 5.46
CA PRO A 134 -10.08 -30.43 5.49
C PRO A 134 -9.79 -30.99 4.10
N LYS A 135 -8.96 -32.02 4.02
CA LYS A 135 -8.82 -32.79 2.79
C LYS A 135 -10.23 -33.19 2.37
N GLU A 136 -10.64 -32.81 1.16
CA GLU A 136 -11.88 -33.25 0.55
C GLU A 136 -12.08 -34.74 0.89
N ASN A 137 -13.11 -35.02 1.67
CA ASN A 137 -13.52 -36.38 1.89
C ASN A 137 -13.85 -36.98 0.52
N ASN A 138 -12.97 -37.82 0.02
CA ASN A 138 -13.27 -38.67 -1.11
C ASN A 138 -14.54 -39.46 -0.76
N PHE A 139 -15.68 -38.91 -1.09
CA PHE A 139 -16.94 -39.60 -1.10
C PHE A 139 -16.75 -40.75 -2.08
N LYS A 140 -16.36 -41.91 -1.55
CA LYS A 140 -16.45 -43.17 -2.30
C LYS A 140 -17.91 -43.30 -2.72
N ARG A 141 -18.18 -43.00 -4.00
CA ARG A 141 -19.43 -43.34 -4.64
C ARG A 141 -19.58 -44.84 -4.49
N THR A 142 -20.28 -45.29 -3.45
CA THR A 142 -20.80 -46.64 -3.36
C THR A 142 -21.86 -46.72 -4.45
N GLY A 143 -21.46 -47.23 -5.61
CA GLY A 143 -22.38 -47.62 -6.67
C GLY A 143 -23.38 -48.59 -6.12
N GLY A 144 -24.66 -48.25 -6.10
CA GLY A 144 -25.64 -49.12 -5.52
C GLY A 144 -27.10 -48.83 -5.82
N TRP A 145 -27.44 -47.94 -6.76
CA TRP A 145 -28.86 -47.65 -7.01
C TRP A 145 -29.36 -47.86 -8.44
N VAL A 146 -28.49 -48.12 -9.40
CA VAL A 146 -28.89 -48.22 -10.83
C VAL A 146 -29.02 -49.69 -11.32
N ASN A 147 -28.59 -50.69 -10.55
CA ASN A 147 -28.62 -52.10 -11.00
C ASN A 147 -29.82 -52.89 -10.52
N LYS A 148 -30.90 -52.25 -10.03
CA LYS A 148 -32.10 -52.97 -9.52
C LYS A 148 -33.31 -52.96 -10.46
N TRP A 149 -33.16 -52.53 -11.74
CA TRP A 149 -34.24 -52.49 -12.72
C TRP A 149 -33.87 -53.31 -13.99
N LYS A 150 -33.43 -54.54 -13.84
CA LYS A 150 -33.42 -55.52 -14.90
C LYS A 150 -33.93 -56.84 -14.33
N LYS A 151 -35.23 -57.00 -14.35
CA LYS A 151 -36.01 -58.22 -14.57
C LYS A 151 -37.31 -57.84 -15.21
#